data_3b79bb959ebfd11c740e621bf5da0b41
#
_entry.id   3b79bb959ebfd11c740e621bf5da0b41
#
_cell.length_a   1.000
_cell.length_b   1.000
_cell.length_c   1.000
_cell.angle_alpha   90.00
_cell.angle_beta   90.00
_cell.angle_gamma   90.00
#
_symmetry.space_group_name_H-M   'P 1'
#
loop_
_entity.id
_entity.type
_entity.pdbx_description
1 polymer ?
#
loop_
_entity_poly.entity_id
_entity_poly.type
_entity_poly.pdbx_seq_one_letter_code
_entity_poly.pdbx_strand_id
1 'polypeptide(L)'
;MRTILLTGPGGSGRTTLAAATALTAARDGTPTLVLSTDRTDTLGAALGIQTGPNPVSVPGTPHLTAWRPDAADRFRADLTAFQERATNVLDFLGASRLDPEELTPLPGAEELALLRAVRDAALSEAYGLLVVDLPPTPQALALLALPDELRRYLRRLLPAERQAARALRPVLGRLAGVPMPADWLYDAAARWDVELAAVTAVVQDPGTVVRLVAEPGPAGTDAVRAAITGAALRGLRTDTLIANRVLPEPSIDPWLASITAQQRKALEDWPQTYALPLHQVPHLGHDPRGTDDLAALRAPAVNAATTPIEWPVTDHLADDGVLVWHIPLPGAIRDDLDLVRRGDDLVLTVGPFRRIVPLPSALRRCTVAGAALREGELRIRFAPDPDLWPQTR
;
A
#
# COMPACT_ATOMS: atom_id res chain seq x y z
N MET A 1 -12.39 6.95 10.89
CA MET A 1 -11.85 7.83 9.82
C MET A 1 -11.82 7.02 8.53
N ARG A 2 -12.02 7.63 7.37
CA ARG A 2 -11.85 6.98 6.06
C ARG A 2 -10.49 7.33 5.48
N THR A 3 -9.90 6.42 4.71
CA THR A 3 -8.61 6.66 4.05
C THR A 3 -8.71 6.33 2.55
N ILE A 4 -8.33 7.27 1.71
CA ILE A 4 -8.22 7.07 0.26
C ILE A 4 -6.75 7.13 -0.12
N LEU A 5 -6.24 6.02 -0.65
CA LEU A 5 -4.89 5.87 -1.15
C LEU A 5 -4.91 6.07 -2.67
N LEU A 6 -4.45 7.23 -3.16
CA LEU A 6 -4.39 7.49 -4.61
C LEU A 6 -3.07 7.01 -5.19
N THR A 7 -3.13 6.24 -6.27
CA THR A 7 -1.95 5.84 -7.04
C THR A 7 -2.29 5.67 -8.53
N GLY A 8 -1.28 5.46 -9.35
CA GLY A 8 -1.39 5.31 -10.80
C GLY A 8 -0.02 5.45 -11.46
N PRO A 9 0.09 5.43 -12.78
CA PRO A 9 1.33 5.69 -13.50
C PRO A 9 1.95 7.05 -13.17
N GLY A 10 3.25 7.20 -13.38
CA GLY A 10 3.91 8.50 -13.31
C GLY A 10 3.29 9.48 -14.32
N GLY A 11 3.05 10.71 -13.91
CA GLY A 11 2.48 11.76 -14.78
C GLY A 11 0.96 11.69 -14.96
N SER A 12 0.25 10.69 -14.46
CA SER A 12 -1.19 10.54 -14.65
C SER A 12 -2.08 11.57 -13.92
N GLY A 13 -1.49 12.50 -13.16
CA GLY A 13 -2.23 13.53 -12.41
C GLY A 13 -2.69 13.10 -11.00
N ARG A 14 -2.03 12.11 -10.40
CA ARG A 14 -2.33 11.60 -9.04
C ARG A 14 -2.43 12.70 -8.00
N THR A 15 -1.38 13.50 -7.84
CA THR A 15 -1.32 14.60 -6.87
C THR A 15 -2.44 15.61 -7.06
N THR A 16 -2.71 15.99 -8.31
CA THR A 16 -3.81 16.91 -8.66
C THR A 16 -5.16 16.31 -8.26
N LEU A 17 -5.38 15.03 -8.53
CA LEU A 17 -6.65 14.36 -8.18
C LEU A 17 -6.75 14.01 -6.69
N ALA A 18 -5.62 13.82 -5.99
CA ALA A 18 -5.60 13.76 -4.53
C ALA A 18 -6.08 15.09 -3.92
N ALA A 19 -5.50 16.19 -4.39
CA ALA A 19 -5.91 17.54 -3.98
C ALA A 19 -7.39 17.82 -4.30
N ALA A 20 -7.85 17.48 -5.52
CA ALA A 20 -9.24 17.68 -5.93
C ALA A 20 -10.22 16.81 -5.12
N THR A 21 -9.87 15.56 -4.84
CA THR A 21 -10.68 14.65 -3.99
C THR A 21 -10.82 15.20 -2.57
N ALA A 22 -9.71 15.67 -2.00
CA ALA A 22 -9.70 16.27 -0.67
C ALA A 22 -10.50 17.58 -0.61
N LEU A 23 -10.37 18.43 -1.64
CA LEU A 23 -11.13 19.66 -1.78
C LEU A 23 -12.64 19.41 -1.84
N THR A 24 -13.07 18.41 -2.64
CA THR A 24 -14.48 18.04 -2.76
C THR A 24 -15.04 17.63 -1.39
N ALA A 25 -14.37 16.74 -0.69
CA ALA A 25 -14.81 16.28 0.64
C ALA A 25 -14.84 17.41 1.69
N ALA A 26 -13.85 18.30 1.66
CA ALA A 26 -13.82 19.45 2.57
C ALA A 26 -14.95 20.44 2.29
N ARG A 27 -15.30 20.69 1.03
CA ARG A 27 -16.46 21.52 0.63
C ARG A 27 -17.79 20.90 1.05
N ASP A 28 -17.86 19.56 1.11
CA ASP A 28 -19.00 18.83 1.67
C ASP A 28 -19.03 18.83 3.22
N GLY A 29 -18.12 19.58 3.87
CA GLY A 29 -18.08 19.74 5.32
C GLY A 29 -17.32 18.66 6.09
N THR A 30 -16.61 17.76 5.39
CA THR A 30 -15.80 16.71 6.05
C THR A 30 -14.42 17.25 6.38
N PRO A 31 -13.97 17.26 7.67
CA PRO A 31 -12.59 17.57 8.01
C PRO A 31 -11.64 16.62 7.29
N THR A 32 -10.83 17.15 6.39
CA THR A 32 -10.03 16.36 5.44
C THR A 32 -8.56 16.76 5.52
N LEU A 33 -7.69 15.75 5.59
CA LEU A 33 -6.25 15.90 5.42
C LEU A 33 -5.83 15.30 4.08
N VAL A 34 -5.13 16.09 3.26
CA VAL A 34 -4.40 15.55 2.10
C VAL A 34 -2.91 15.50 2.41
N LEU A 35 -2.29 14.36 2.17
CA LEU A 35 -0.91 14.07 2.49
C LEU A 35 -0.14 13.63 1.24
N SER A 36 1.03 14.22 0.99
CA SER A 36 1.97 13.80 -0.05
C SER A 36 3.40 13.81 0.49
N THR A 37 4.24 12.90 0.03
CA THR A 37 5.68 12.88 0.34
C THR A 37 6.54 13.21 -0.88
N ASP A 38 5.95 13.77 -1.93
CA ASP A 38 6.74 14.22 -3.07
C ASP A 38 7.81 15.22 -2.61
N ARG A 39 9.04 15.02 -3.07
CA ARG A 39 10.18 15.89 -2.73
C ARG A 39 9.98 17.31 -3.23
N THR A 40 9.36 17.46 -4.37
CA THR A 40 8.91 18.73 -4.90
C THR A 40 7.51 19.05 -4.37
N ASP A 41 7.23 20.32 -4.08
CA ASP A 41 5.93 20.72 -3.52
C ASP A 41 4.83 20.72 -4.60
N THR A 42 4.62 19.56 -5.25
CA THR A 42 3.59 19.40 -6.27
C THR A 42 2.18 19.51 -5.69
N LEU A 43 1.98 19.05 -4.44
CA LEU A 43 0.71 19.22 -3.73
C LEU A 43 0.40 20.69 -3.46
N GLY A 44 1.39 21.43 -2.98
CA GLY A 44 1.24 22.88 -2.76
C GLY A 44 0.98 23.63 -4.06
N ALA A 45 1.70 23.27 -5.15
CA ALA A 45 1.46 23.85 -6.46
C ALA A 45 0.04 23.57 -6.97
N ALA A 46 -0.50 22.37 -6.76
CA ALA A 46 -1.88 22.03 -7.15
C ALA A 46 -2.91 22.81 -6.33
N LEU A 47 -2.68 23.01 -5.02
CA LEU A 47 -3.58 23.74 -4.12
C LEU A 47 -3.42 25.27 -4.20
N GLY A 48 -2.36 25.78 -4.83
CA GLY A 48 -2.05 27.21 -4.86
C GLY A 48 -1.49 27.74 -3.53
N ILE A 49 -0.86 26.89 -2.73
CA ILE A 49 -0.26 27.22 -1.43
C ILE A 49 1.18 26.67 -1.35
N GLN A 50 1.86 26.98 -0.26
CA GLN A 50 3.12 26.30 0.09
C GLN A 50 2.83 25.29 1.19
N THR A 51 3.17 24.00 0.96
CA THR A 51 3.09 22.96 1.98
C THR A 51 4.44 22.76 2.67
N GLY A 52 4.45 22.13 3.84
CA GLY A 52 5.67 21.96 4.63
C GLY A 52 5.61 20.79 5.60
N PRO A 53 6.62 20.69 6.50
CA PRO A 53 6.75 19.58 7.44
C PRO A 53 5.62 19.49 8.46
N ASN A 54 4.88 20.58 8.65
CA ASN A 54 3.70 20.63 9.51
C ASN A 54 2.42 20.76 8.67
N PRO A 55 1.28 20.23 9.15
CA PRO A 55 -0.01 20.41 8.51
C PRO A 55 -0.38 21.91 8.37
N VAL A 56 -0.86 22.31 7.19
CA VAL A 56 -1.23 23.69 6.85
C VAL A 56 -2.68 23.73 6.37
N SER A 57 -3.50 24.62 6.94
CA SER A 57 -4.87 24.84 6.46
C SER A 57 -4.86 25.53 5.09
N VAL A 58 -5.72 25.08 4.18
CA VAL A 58 -5.84 25.67 2.84
C VAL A 58 -6.73 26.93 2.92
N PRO A 59 -6.21 28.13 2.54
CA PRO A 59 -6.96 29.35 2.59
C PRO A 59 -8.26 29.29 1.77
N GLY A 60 -9.34 29.84 2.28
CA GLY A 60 -10.63 29.88 1.59
C GLY A 60 -11.36 28.53 1.51
N THR A 61 -10.79 27.46 2.07
CA THR A 61 -11.42 26.14 2.11
C THR A 61 -11.46 25.61 3.55
N PRO A 62 -12.52 25.91 4.30
CA PRO A 62 -12.72 25.33 5.62
C PRO A 62 -12.63 23.80 5.55
N HIS A 63 -12.15 23.17 6.60
CA HIS A 63 -12.00 21.72 6.72
C HIS A 63 -10.95 21.07 5.80
N LEU A 64 -10.17 21.81 5.00
CA LEU A 64 -9.06 21.24 4.21
C LEU A 64 -7.72 21.59 4.85
N THR A 65 -6.96 20.54 5.16
CA THR A 65 -5.58 20.63 5.63
C THR A 65 -4.68 19.89 4.65
N ALA A 66 -3.54 20.47 4.29
CA ALA A 66 -2.50 19.83 3.47
C ALA A 66 -1.25 19.59 4.30
N TRP A 67 -0.61 18.47 4.07
CA TRP A 67 0.62 18.09 4.78
C TRP A 67 1.62 17.42 3.87
N ARG A 68 2.87 17.88 3.95
CA ARG A 68 4.02 17.27 3.27
C ARG A 68 5.12 17.04 4.30
N PRO A 69 5.10 15.88 5.01
CA PRO A 69 6.09 15.56 6.03
C PRO A 69 7.50 15.53 5.43
N ASP A 70 8.47 16.10 6.14
CA ASP A 70 9.87 16.03 5.75
C ASP A 70 10.47 14.68 6.18
N ALA A 71 10.62 13.80 5.19
CA ALA A 71 11.15 12.47 5.40
C ALA A 71 12.66 12.49 5.77
N ALA A 72 13.40 13.48 5.25
CA ALA A 72 14.84 13.61 5.51
C ALA A 72 15.09 14.06 6.95
N ASP A 73 14.36 15.08 7.41
CA ASP A 73 14.46 15.55 8.78
C ASP A 73 14.04 14.46 9.78
N ARG A 74 12.96 13.75 9.46
CA ARG A 74 12.50 12.63 10.30
C ARG A 74 13.53 11.51 10.40
N PHE A 75 14.14 11.13 9.27
CA PHE A 75 15.22 10.15 9.26
C PHE A 75 16.41 10.59 10.11
N ARG A 76 16.85 11.86 9.98
CA ARG A 76 17.93 12.41 10.79
C ARG A 76 17.62 12.33 12.28
N ALA A 77 16.43 12.75 12.68
CA ALA A 77 15.99 12.71 14.07
C ALA A 77 15.94 11.26 14.61
N ASP A 78 15.40 10.32 13.84
CA ASP A 78 15.33 8.90 14.23
C ASP A 78 16.72 8.28 14.39
N LEU A 79 17.65 8.57 13.47
CA LEU A 79 18.99 8.01 13.51
C LEU A 79 19.84 8.65 14.65
N THR A 80 19.69 9.94 14.89
CA THR A 80 20.31 10.61 16.04
C THR A 80 19.82 10.00 17.35
N ALA A 81 18.52 9.85 17.51
CA ALA A 81 17.94 9.20 18.69
C ALA A 81 18.38 7.73 18.85
N PHE A 82 18.61 7.02 17.74
CA PHE A 82 19.18 5.68 17.76
C PHE A 82 20.64 5.68 18.23
N GLN A 83 21.48 6.57 17.71
CA GLN A 83 22.87 6.71 18.12
C GLN A 83 23.01 7.05 19.62
N GLU A 84 22.14 7.92 20.14
CA GLU A 84 22.10 8.25 21.57
C GLU A 84 21.80 7.01 22.44
N ARG A 85 20.85 6.18 22.03
CA ARG A 85 20.51 4.95 22.76
C ARG A 85 21.55 3.85 22.60
N ALA A 86 22.25 3.83 21.48
CA ALA A 86 23.31 2.86 21.18
C ALA A 86 24.71 3.30 21.65
N THR A 87 24.82 4.42 22.38
CA THR A 87 26.09 5.01 22.83
C THR A 87 27.09 4.00 23.37
N ASN A 88 26.69 3.19 24.35
CA ASN A 88 27.56 2.21 24.99
C ASN A 88 28.07 1.13 24.01
N VAL A 89 27.29 0.81 23.00
CA VAL A 89 27.65 -0.18 21.96
C VAL A 89 28.61 0.44 20.96
N LEU A 90 28.34 1.67 20.52
CA LEU A 90 29.20 2.42 19.61
C LEU A 90 30.58 2.66 20.25
N ASP A 91 30.61 3.09 21.51
CA ASP A 91 31.85 3.30 22.28
C ASP A 91 32.63 1.99 22.42
N PHE A 92 31.95 0.87 22.70
CA PHE A 92 32.58 -0.46 22.79
C PHE A 92 33.20 -0.92 21.46
N LEU A 93 32.55 -0.58 20.34
CA LEU A 93 33.00 -0.90 18.98
C LEU A 93 34.04 0.09 18.44
N GLY A 94 34.34 1.18 19.20
CA GLY A 94 35.20 2.27 18.72
C GLY A 94 34.62 3.03 17.54
N ALA A 95 33.32 2.99 17.36
CA ALA A 95 32.64 3.67 16.27
C ALA A 95 32.38 5.14 16.62
N SER A 96 32.68 6.04 15.67
CA SER A 96 32.35 7.47 15.79
C SER A 96 30.84 7.67 15.53
N ARG A 97 30.26 8.67 16.22
CA ARG A 97 28.91 9.11 15.92
C ARG A 97 28.93 9.99 14.68
N LEU A 98 27.87 9.89 13.88
CA LEU A 98 27.66 10.76 12.72
C LEU A 98 26.93 12.02 13.18
N ASP A 99 27.39 13.17 12.72
CA ASP A 99 26.69 14.43 12.92
C ASP A 99 25.41 14.49 12.07
N PRO A 100 24.34 15.20 12.51
CA PRO A 100 23.09 15.29 11.76
C PRO A 100 23.26 15.77 10.31
N GLU A 101 24.24 16.61 10.05
CA GLU A 101 24.59 17.17 8.74
C GLU A 101 25.23 16.13 7.80
N GLU A 102 25.86 15.09 8.37
CA GLU A 102 26.44 13.97 7.59
C GLU A 102 25.39 12.94 7.19
N LEU A 103 24.18 13.00 7.80
CA LEU A 103 23.14 12.01 7.58
C LEU A 103 22.34 12.27 6.30
N THR A 104 22.54 11.43 5.31
CA THR A 104 21.74 11.39 4.09
C THR A 104 20.64 10.33 4.23
N PRO A 105 19.37 10.62 3.84
CA PRO A 105 18.31 9.64 3.89
C PRO A 105 18.67 8.38 3.11
N LEU A 106 18.53 7.24 3.75
CA LEU A 106 18.72 5.93 3.12
C LEU A 106 17.48 5.55 2.30
N PRO A 107 17.63 4.74 1.24
CA PRO A 107 16.48 4.12 0.57
C PRO A 107 15.56 3.44 1.59
N GLY A 108 14.27 3.71 1.53
CA GLY A 108 13.29 3.24 2.51
C GLY A 108 12.94 4.23 3.62
N ALA A 109 13.75 5.28 3.82
CA ALA A 109 13.48 6.29 4.86
C ALA A 109 12.24 7.14 4.54
N GLU A 110 12.06 7.51 3.28
CA GLU A 110 10.89 8.27 2.82
C GLU A 110 9.61 7.43 2.94
N GLU A 111 9.69 6.16 2.59
CA GLU A 111 8.60 5.20 2.70
C GLU A 111 8.15 5.01 4.16
N LEU A 112 9.09 4.88 5.08
CA LEU A 112 8.79 4.77 6.51
C LEU A 112 8.20 6.07 7.07
N ALA A 113 8.73 7.23 6.65
CA ALA A 113 8.20 8.53 7.07
C ALA A 113 6.75 8.73 6.60
N LEU A 114 6.43 8.36 5.35
CA LEU A 114 5.06 8.38 4.84
C LEU A 114 4.13 7.46 5.65
N LEU A 115 4.54 6.22 5.86
CA LEU A 115 3.74 5.26 6.62
C LEU A 115 3.47 5.73 8.05
N ARG A 116 4.46 6.34 8.70
CA ARG A 116 4.28 6.96 10.03
C ARG A 116 3.34 8.15 9.97
N ALA A 117 3.46 9.01 8.95
CA ALA A 117 2.55 10.15 8.77
C ALA A 117 1.09 9.69 8.58
N VAL A 118 0.88 8.63 7.80
CA VAL A 118 -0.45 8.02 7.62
C VAL A 118 -1.00 7.50 8.96
N ARG A 119 -0.19 6.79 9.75
CA ARG A 119 -0.57 6.34 11.09
C ARG A 119 -0.89 7.51 12.02
N ASP A 120 -0.02 8.51 12.08
CA ASP A 120 -0.18 9.65 12.99
C ASP A 120 -1.44 10.46 12.63
N ALA A 121 -1.71 10.64 11.33
CA ALA A 121 -2.94 11.24 10.85
C ALA A 121 -4.18 10.42 11.23
N ALA A 122 -4.10 9.09 11.10
CA ALA A 122 -5.18 8.19 11.45
C ALA A 122 -5.51 8.19 12.95
N LEU A 123 -4.49 8.29 13.80
CA LEU A 123 -4.63 8.30 15.25
C LEU A 123 -5.01 9.68 15.83
N SER A 124 -4.87 10.75 15.06
CA SER A 124 -5.16 12.11 15.55
C SER A 124 -6.64 12.39 15.81
N GLU A 125 -7.55 11.55 15.24
CA GLU A 125 -9.02 11.74 15.31
C GLU A 125 -9.52 13.13 14.86
N ALA A 126 -8.62 13.97 14.36
CA ALA A 126 -8.93 15.34 13.92
C ALA A 126 -9.63 15.38 12.55
N TYR A 127 -9.53 14.29 11.78
CA TYR A 127 -9.99 14.22 10.40
C TYR A 127 -11.03 13.13 10.21
N GLY A 128 -12.06 13.42 9.43
CA GLY A 128 -13.03 12.43 8.96
C GLY A 128 -12.54 11.66 7.73
N LEU A 129 -11.68 12.30 6.93
CA LEU A 129 -11.09 11.76 5.72
C LEU A 129 -9.58 12.03 5.65
N LEU A 130 -8.82 11.00 5.31
CA LEU A 130 -7.41 11.09 4.92
C LEU A 130 -7.27 10.73 3.44
N VAL A 131 -6.70 11.63 2.65
CA VAL A 131 -6.35 11.41 1.25
C VAL A 131 -4.84 11.36 1.13
N VAL A 132 -4.30 10.24 0.67
CA VAL A 132 -2.85 10.02 0.56
C VAL A 132 -2.45 9.96 -0.90
N ASP A 133 -1.65 10.92 -1.33
CA ASP A 133 -1.00 10.90 -2.64
C ASP A 133 0.22 9.97 -2.58
N LEU A 134 0.05 8.77 -3.11
CA LEU A 134 1.08 7.73 -3.13
C LEU A 134 2.01 7.87 -4.35
N PRO A 135 3.22 7.32 -4.28
CA PRO A 135 4.10 7.22 -5.44
C PRO A 135 3.46 6.39 -6.57
N PRO A 136 4.11 6.27 -7.75
CA PRO A 136 3.63 5.42 -8.85
C PRO A 136 3.32 3.99 -8.38
N THR A 137 2.33 3.35 -9.02
CA THR A 137 1.71 2.10 -8.52
C THR A 137 2.69 1.00 -8.08
N PRO A 138 3.76 0.65 -8.81
CA PRO A 138 4.67 -0.39 -8.35
C PRO A 138 5.33 -0.04 -7.01
N GLN A 139 5.76 1.23 -6.85
CA GLN A 139 6.36 1.73 -5.62
C GLN A 139 5.30 1.85 -4.50
N ALA A 140 4.09 2.32 -4.82
CA ALA A 140 2.99 2.40 -3.86
C ALA A 140 2.65 1.03 -3.26
N LEU A 141 2.54 0.00 -4.10
CA LEU A 141 2.24 -1.35 -3.65
C LEU A 141 3.38 -1.96 -2.83
N ALA A 142 4.63 -1.68 -3.18
CA ALA A 142 5.79 -2.09 -2.37
C ALA A 142 5.79 -1.38 -1.01
N LEU A 143 5.52 -0.07 -0.99
CA LEU A 143 5.38 0.73 0.22
C LEU A 143 4.31 0.16 1.16
N LEU A 144 3.11 -0.11 0.65
CA LEU A 144 2.00 -0.63 1.44
C LEU A 144 2.24 -2.06 1.95
N ALA A 145 3.15 -2.80 1.32
CA ALA A 145 3.56 -4.12 1.78
C ALA A 145 4.65 -4.09 2.86
N LEU A 146 5.42 -3.01 2.90
CA LEU A 146 6.62 -2.89 3.73
C LEU A 146 6.38 -3.21 5.21
N PRO A 147 5.27 -2.75 5.85
CA PRO A 147 5.00 -3.06 7.24
C PRO A 147 4.90 -4.57 7.51
N ASP A 148 4.14 -5.29 6.73
CA ASP A 148 3.94 -6.74 6.90
C ASP A 148 5.23 -7.53 6.62
N GLU A 149 6.00 -7.11 5.62
CA GLU A 149 7.27 -7.74 5.27
C GLU A 149 8.32 -7.53 6.36
N LEU A 150 8.46 -6.31 6.87
CA LEU A 150 9.38 -6.00 7.98
C LEU A 150 8.98 -6.74 9.26
N ARG A 151 7.69 -6.76 9.62
CA ARG A 151 7.20 -7.50 10.78
C ARG A 151 7.49 -9.00 10.66
N ARG A 152 7.35 -9.58 9.49
CA ARG A 152 7.70 -10.98 9.22
C ARG A 152 9.20 -11.22 9.41
N TYR A 153 10.06 -10.32 8.91
CA TYR A 153 11.51 -10.43 9.11
C TYR A 153 11.89 -10.28 10.58
N LEU A 154 11.33 -9.29 11.29
CA LEU A 154 11.58 -9.10 12.72
C LEU A 154 11.22 -10.36 13.52
N ARG A 155 10.04 -10.94 13.30
CA ARG A 155 9.62 -12.16 14.00
C ARG A 155 10.50 -13.36 13.67
N ARG A 156 11.01 -13.47 12.45
CA ARG A 156 11.85 -14.59 12.04
C ARG A 156 13.29 -14.47 12.51
N LEU A 157 13.85 -13.27 12.50
CA LEU A 157 15.24 -13.00 12.92
C LEU A 157 15.37 -12.85 14.43
N LEU A 158 14.36 -12.27 15.07
CA LEU A 158 14.33 -11.96 16.51
C LEU A 158 13.07 -12.57 17.17
N PRO A 159 12.92 -13.90 17.19
CA PRO A 159 11.73 -14.53 17.76
C PRO A 159 11.60 -14.26 19.25
N ALA A 160 10.42 -13.80 19.68
CA ALA A 160 10.11 -13.45 21.09
C ALA A 160 10.28 -14.66 22.06
N GLU A 161 10.08 -15.88 21.57
CA GLU A 161 10.24 -17.12 22.33
C GLU A 161 11.69 -17.33 22.82
N ARG A 162 12.67 -16.86 22.04
CA ARG A 162 14.07 -16.88 22.45
C ARG A 162 14.38 -15.84 23.53
N GLN A 163 13.56 -14.81 23.69
CA GLN A 163 13.63 -13.83 24.78
C GLN A 163 13.23 -14.46 26.11
N ALA A 164 12.12 -15.22 26.13
CA ALA A 164 11.64 -15.93 27.33
C ALA A 164 12.62 -17.01 27.82
N ALA A 165 13.30 -17.71 26.90
CA ALA A 165 14.31 -18.72 27.23
C ALA A 165 15.61 -18.15 27.84
N ARG A 166 15.81 -16.82 27.80
CA ARG A 166 16.99 -16.12 28.34
C ARG A 166 16.99 -15.95 29.86
N ALA A 167 15.82 -15.90 30.49
CA ALA A 167 15.72 -15.87 31.94
C ALA A 167 16.47 -17.04 32.62
N LEU A 168 16.78 -18.09 31.86
CA LEU A 168 17.49 -19.29 32.31
C LEU A 168 18.97 -19.39 31.81
N ARG A 169 19.48 -18.42 31.03
CA ARG A 169 20.77 -18.55 30.35
C ARG A 169 21.96 -17.63 30.72
N PRO A 170 22.02 -16.91 31.85
CA PRO A 170 23.19 -16.07 32.14
C PRO A 170 24.50 -16.88 32.28
N VAL A 171 24.42 -18.18 32.53
CA VAL A 171 25.58 -19.03 32.83
C VAL A 171 26.12 -19.73 31.58
N LEU A 172 25.27 -20.14 30.62
CA LEU A 172 25.69 -20.91 29.45
C LEU A 172 26.20 -20.05 28.27
N GLY A 173 25.73 -18.81 28.12
CA GLY A 173 26.17 -17.90 27.05
C GLY A 173 27.61 -17.40 27.20
N ARG A 174 28.11 -17.25 28.43
CA ARG A 174 29.51 -16.87 28.69
C ARG A 174 30.50 -17.99 28.38
N LEU A 175 30.06 -19.23 28.38
CA LEU A 175 30.90 -20.41 28.09
C LEU A 175 31.02 -20.74 26.62
N ALA A 176 30.08 -20.30 25.76
CA ALA A 176 30.02 -20.68 24.37
C ALA A 176 30.61 -19.66 23.37
N GLY A 177 31.02 -18.47 23.81
CA GLY A 177 31.67 -17.44 22.96
C GLY A 177 30.80 -16.94 21.78
N VAL A 178 29.49 -17.19 21.79
CA VAL A 178 28.58 -16.75 20.71
C VAL A 178 28.11 -15.33 21.04
N PRO A 179 28.34 -14.32 20.17
CA PRO A 179 27.83 -12.98 20.38
C PRO A 179 26.29 -13.02 20.35
N MET A 180 25.68 -12.71 21.49
CA MET A 180 24.21 -12.62 21.59
C MET A 180 23.77 -11.20 21.32
N PRO A 181 22.66 -10.99 20.54
CA PRO A 181 22.08 -9.66 20.36
C PRO A 181 21.76 -9.05 21.73
N ALA A 182 22.12 -7.77 21.90
CA ALA A 182 21.88 -7.05 23.15
C ALA A 182 20.36 -6.90 23.43
N ASP A 183 19.95 -6.83 24.69
CA ASP A 183 18.53 -6.74 25.09
C ASP A 183 17.82 -5.56 24.43
N TRP A 184 18.51 -4.42 24.27
CA TRP A 184 17.98 -3.24 23.57
C TRP A 184 17.51 -3.52 22.14
N LEU A 185 18.13 -4.50 21.42
CA LEU A 185 17.74 -4.85 20.04
C LEU A 185 16.37 -5.53 20.01
N TYR A 186 16.04 -6.34 21.00
CA TYR A 186 14.72 -6.96 21.11
C TYR A 186 13.65 -5.93 21.50
N ASP A 187 14.00 -5.00 22.40
CA ASP A 187 13.09 -3.92 22.79
C ASP A 187 12.86 -2.97 21.61
N ALA A 188 13.89 -2.70 20.82
CA ALA A 188 13.73 -1.95 19.58
C ALA A 188 12.83 -2.70 18.59
N ALA A 189 13.06 -3.99 18.35
CA ALA A 189 12.26 -4.81 17.45
C ALA A 189 10.79 -4.88 17.89
N ALA A 190 10.53 -5.00 19.20
CA ALA A 190 9.18 -5.01 19.75
C ALA A 190 8.45 -3.67 19.51
N ARG A 191 9.14 -2.54 19.74
CA ARG A 191 8.56 -1.21 19.41
C ARG A 191 8.26 -1.06 17.94
N TRP A 192 9.18 -1.48 17.07
CA TRP A 192 8.98 -1.45 15.63
C TRP A 192 7.82 -2.34 15.19
N ASP A 193 7.67 -3.55 15.76
CA ASP A 193 6.54 -4.43 15.44
C ASP A 193 5.21 -3.76 15.79
N VAL A 194 5.12 -3.06 16.93
CA VAL A 194 3.92 -2.31 17.35
C VAL A 194 3.64 -1.14 16.39
N GLU A 195 4.66 -0.36 16.02
CA GLU A 195 4.50 0.75 15.07
C GLU A 195 4.02 0.26 13.70
N LEU A 196 4.67 -0.78 13.17
CA LEU A 196 4.31 -1.37 11.88
C LEU A 196 2.93 -2.03 11.92
N ALA A 197 2.54 -2.64 13.07
CA ALA A 197 1.20 -3.16 13.27
C ALA A 197 0.13 -2.08 13.17
N ALA A 198 0.38 -0.90 13.76
CA ALA A 198 -0.55 0.22 13.68
C ALA A 198 -0.72 0.73 12.24
N VAL A 199 0.37 0.79 11.46
CA VAL A 199 0.29 1.12 10.01
C VAL A 199 -0.51 0.06 9.24
N THR A 200 -0.21 -1.23 9.49
CA THR A 200 -0.95 -2.33 8.86
C THR A 200 -2.45 -2.22 9.16
N ALA A 201 -2.82 -1.89 10.40
CA ALA A 201 -4.22 -1.74 10.79
C ALA A 201 -4.92 -0.61 9.98
N VAL A 202 -4.24 0.51 9.72
CA VAL A 202 -4.79 1.59 8.88
C VAL A 202 -4.94 1.15 7.42
N VAL A 203 -3.94 0.49 6.86
CA VAL A 203 -3.96 0.03 5.45
C VAL A 203 -5.03 -1.05 5.22
N GLN A 204 -5.25 -1.92 6.20
CA GLN A 204 -6.22 -3.02 6.13
C GLN A 204 -7.60 -2.64 6.67
N ASP A 205 -7.78 -1.41 7.16
CA ASP A 205 -9.07 -0.94 7.68
C ASP A 205 -10.17 -1.06 6.61
N PRO A 206 -11.39 -1.51 6.96
CA PRO A 206 -12.54 -1.50 6.07
C PRO A 206 -12.85 -0.16 5.41
N GLY A 207 -12.52 0.95 6.04
CA GLY A 207 -12.66 2.31 5.50
C GLY A 207 -11.50 2.76 4.60
N THR A 208 -10.47 1.93 4.41
CA THR A 208 -9.34 2.25 3.52
C THR A 208 -9.55 1.66 2.13
N VAL A 209 -9.41 2.50 1.10
CA VAL A 209 -9.57 2.12 -0.31
C VAL A 209 -8.43 2.66 -1.16
N VAL A 210 -8.13 1.95 -2.25
CA VAL A 210 -7.21 2.40 -3.30
C VAL A 210 -8.03 3.02 -4.42
N ARG A 211 -7.64 4.21 -4.85
CA ARG A 211 -8.22 4.91 -6.00
C ARG A 211 -7.16 5.01 -7.09
N LEU A 212 -7.46 4.46 -8.25
CA LEU A 212 -6.51 4.40 -9.36
C LEU A 212 -6.75 5.55 -10.33
N VAL A 213 -5.66 6.21 -10.72
CA VAL A 213 -5.67 7.32 -11.70
C VAL A 213 -4.83 6.92 -12.90
N ALA A 214 -5.42 6.95 -14.10
CA ALA A 214 -4.69 6.70 -15.34
C ALA A 214 -5.22 7.54 -16.50
N GLU A 215 -4.38 7.84 -17.47
CA GLU A 215 -4.81 8.39 -18.74
C GLU A 215 -5.35 7.25 -19.62
N PRO A 216 -6.55 7.39 -20.21
CA PRO A 216 -7.12 6.34 -21.03
C PRO A 216 -6.35 6.18 -22.35
N GLY A 217 -5.93 4.94 -22.62
CA GLY A 217 -5.14 4.56 -23.79
C GLY A 217 -4.39 3.24 -23.54
N PRO A 218 -3.60 2.75 -24.52
CA PRO A 218 -2.93 1.46 -24.40
C PRO A 218 -2.01 1.35 -23.19
N ALA A 219 -1.12 2.31 -22.98
CA ALA A 219 -0.20 2.35 -21.84
C ALA A 219 -0.95 2.47 -20.49
N GLY A 220 -2.02 3.28 -20.46
CA GLY A 220 -2.90 3.40 -19.30
C GLY A 220 -3.59 2.07 -18.98
N THR A 221 -4.05 1.34 -20.00
CA THR A 221 -4.70 0.03 -19.85
C THR A 221 -3.74 -1.01 -19.22
N ASP A 222 -2.49 -1.07 -19.69
CA ASP A 222 -1.49 -1.96 -19.10
C ASP A 222 -1.20 -1.59 -17.64
N ALA A 223 -1.06 -0.29 -17.36
CA ALA A 223 -0.82 0.20 -16.01
C ALA A 223 -2.00 -0.09 -15.06
N VAL A 224 -3.25 0.12 -15.51
CA VAL A 224 -4.47 -0.19 -14.74
C VAL A 224 -4.55 -1.68 -14.45
N ARG A 225 -4.31 -2.54 -15.44
CA ARG A 225 -4.28 -3.99 -15.25
C ARG A 225 -3.28 -4.39 -14.16
N ALA A 226 -2.04 -3.93 -14.27
CA ALA A 226 -1.00 -4.23 -13.28
C ALA A 226 -1.38 -3.70 -11.89
N ALA A 227 -1.94 -2.48 -11.81
CA ALA A 227 -2.35 -1.86 -10.55
C ALA A 227 -3.46 -2.64 -9.84
N ILE A 228 -4.50 -3.02 -10.56
CA ILE A 228 -5.65 -3.78 -10.02
C ILE A 228 -5.19 -5.17 -9.56
N THR A 229 -4.41 -5.87 -10.38
CA THR A 229 -3.86 -7.18 -10.03
C THR A 229 -2.97 -7.11 -8.78
N GLY A 230 -2.08 -6.13 -8.71
CA GLY A 230 -1.18 -5.93 -7.57
C GLY A 230 -1.91 -5.53 -6.30
N ALA A 231 -2.94 -4.68 -6.39
CA ALA A 231 -3.80 -4.31 -5.26
C ALA A 231 -4.58 -5.52 -4.74
N ALA A 232 -5.20 -6.29 -5.63
CA ALA A 232 -5.93 -7.50 -5.28
C ALA A 232 -5.04 -8.56 -4.63
N LEU A 233 -3.82 -8.78 -5.17
CA LEU A 233 -2.83 -9.67 -4.57
C LEU A 233 -2.51 -9.28 -3.13
N ARG A 234 -2.55 -8.00 -2.79
CA ARG A 234 -2.30 -7.51 -1.43
C ARG A 234 -3.56 -7.43 -0.56
N GLY A 235 -4.73 -7.78 -1.09
CA GLY A 235 -6.00 -7.66 -0.40
C GLY A 235 -6.46 -6.21 -0.23
N LEU A 236 -5.93 -5.29 -1.04
CA LEU A 236 -6.33 -3.88 -1.06
C LEU A 236 -7.55 -3.69 -1.95
N ARG A 237 -8.52 -2.95 -1.45
CA ARG A 237 -9.75 -2.65 -2.19
C ARG A 237 -9.57 -1.46 -3.11
N THR A 238 -9.91 -1.64 -4.37
CA THR A 238 -10.04 -0.52 -5.31
C THR A 238 -11.49 -0.07 -5.33
N ASP A 239 -11.74 1.22 -5.06
CA ASP A 239 -13.10 1.79 -5.04
C ASP A 239 -13.51 2.40 -6.38
N THR A 240 -12.58 3.03 -7.08
CA THR A 240 -12.85 3.83 -8.28
C THR A 240 -11.61 3.85 -9.18
N LEU A 241 -11.85 3.73 -10.46
CA LEU A 241 -10.87 4.02 -11.50
C LEU A 241 -11.17 5.40 -12.08
N ILE A 242 -10.17 6.31 -12.05
CA ILE A 242 -10.27 7.65 -12.61
C ILE A 242 -9.54 7.68 -13.95
N ALA A 243 -10.30 7.86 -15.03
CA ALA A 243 -9.75 8.20 -16.33
C ALA A 243 -9.50 9.71 -16.37
N ASN A 244 -8.24 10.10 -16.26
CA ASN A 244 -7.85 11.51 -16.22
C ASN A 244 -7.46 12.04 -17.61
N ARG A 245 -7.56 13.36 -17.78
CA ARG A 245 -7.22 14.07 -19.03
C ARG A 245 -8.02 13.57 -20.24
N VAL A 246 -9.30 13.30 -20.03
CA VAL A 246 -10.19 12.88 -21.10
C VAL A 246 -10.37 14.03 -22.09
N LEU A 247 -9.98 13.79 -23.34
CA LEU A 247 -10.06 14.76 -24.43
C LEU A 247 -11.50 14.86 -24.95
N PRO A 248 -11.95 16.04 -25.38
CA PRO A 248 -13.27 16.23 -25.95
C PRO A 248 -13.42 15.53 -27.31
N GLU A 249 -14.61 15.01 -27.57
CA GLU A 249 -15.03 14.44 -28.86
C GLU A 249 -16.26 15.19 -29.40
N PRO A 250 -16.48 15.24 -30.73
CA PRO A 250 -15.61 14.79 -31.82
C PRO A 250 -14.52 15.80 -32.19
N SER A 251 -13.45 15.35 -32.89
CA SER A 251 -12.43 16.23 -33.46
C SER A 251 -12.38 16.08 -34.98
N ILE A 252 -12.19 17.21 -35.67
CA ILE A 252 -12.00 17.26 -37.14
C ILE A 252 -10.53 16.98 -37.48
N ASP A 253 -9.61 17.20 -36.53
CA ASP A 253 -8.19 16.92 -36.70
C ASP A 253 -7.93 15.41 -36.69
N PRO A 254 -7.30 14.82 -37.73
CA PRO A 254 -7.09 13.37 -37.84
C PRO A 254 -6.17 12.81 -36.72
N TRP A 255 -5.20 13.59 -36.26
CA TRP A 255 -4.28 13.18 -35.20
C TRP A 255 -5.03 13.11 -33.85
N LEU A 256 -5.80 14.15 -33.53
CA LEU A 256 -6.60 14.17 -32.33
C LEU A 256 -7.71 13.10 -32.36
N ALA A 257 -8.34 12.87 -33.53
CA ALA A 257 -9.33 11.80 -33.71
C ALA A 257 -8.73 10.40 -33.47
N SER A 258 -7.46 10.19 -33.84
CA SER A 258 -6.74 8.94 -33.55
C SER A 258 -6.52 8.73 -32.05
N ILE A 259 -6.14 9.77 -31.32
CA ILE A 259 -5.93 9.70 -29.85
C ILE A 259 -7.28 9.45 -29.16
N THR A 260 -8.32 10.20 -29.51
CA THR A 260 -9.64 10.05 -28.89
C THR A 260 -10.27 8.68 -29.19
N ALA A 261 -10.00 8.06 -30.34
CA ALA A 261 -10.42 6.71 -30.65
C ALA A 261 -9.76 5.66 -29.69
N GLN A 262 -8.46 5.77 -29.43
CA GLN A 262 -7.78 4.91 -28.46
C GLN A 262 -8.31 5.12 -27.05
N GLN A 263 -8.56 6.37 -26.68
CA GLN A 263 -9.13 6.75 -25.40
C GLN A 263 -10.54 6.16 -25.20
N ARG A 264 -11.42 6.28 -26.22
CA ARG A 264 -12.77 5.73 -26.19
C ARG A 264 -12.75 4.23 -25.94
N LYS A 265 -11.88 3.50 -26.65
CA LYS A 265 -11.74 2.06 -26.43
C LYS A 265 -11.39 1.73 -24.98
N ALA A 266 -10.43 2.43 -24.37
CA ALA A 266 -10.08 2.21 -22.98
C ALA A 266 -11.25 2.53 -22.03
N LEU A 267 -11.98 3.62 -22.27
CA LEU A 267 -13.15 4.01 -21.47
C LEU A 267 -14.32 3.00 -21.55
N GLU A 268 -14.48 2.32 -22.68
CA GLU A 268 -15.47 1.25 -22.88
C GLU A 268 -15.02 -0.06 -22.23
N ASP A 269 -13.74 -0.43 -22.38
CA ASP A 269 -13.20 -1.72 -21.94
C ASP A 269 -13.00 -1.79 -20.39
N TRP A 270 -12.56 -0.71 -19.77
CA TRP A 270 -12.19 -0.73 -18.34
C TRP A 270 -13.34 -1.12 -17.40
N PRO A 271 -14.55 -0.52 -17.48
CA PRO A 271 -15.65 -0.89 -16.59
C PRO A 271 -16.09 -2.34 -16.77
N GLN A 272 -16.07 -2.84 -18.02
CA GLN A 272 -16.49 -4.19 -18.34
C GLN A 272 -15.47 -5.23 -17.83
N THR A 273 -14.16 -4.91 -17.94
CA THR A 273 -13.08 -5.83 -17.55
C THR A 273 -12.92 -5.95 -16.05
N TYR A 274 -13.06 -4.84 -15.31
CA TYR A 274 -12.71 -4.80 -13.89
C TYR A 274 -13.90 -4.68 -12.94
N ALA A 275 -15.11 -4.48 -13.46
CA ALA A 275 -16.34 -4.26 -12.68
C ALA A 275 -16.18 -3.15 -11.60
N LEU A 276 -15.39 -2.11 -11.91
CA LEU A 276 -15.14 -0.96 -11.06
C LEU A 276 -15.87 0.27 -11.60
N PRO A 277 -16.38 1.14 -10.71
CA PRO A 277 -16.85 2.46 -11.10
C PRO A 277 -15.77 3.22 -11.85
N LEU A 278 -16.08 3.72 -13.05
CA LEU A 278 -15.20 4.56 -13.84
C LEU A 278 -15.66 6.02 -13.72
N HIS A 279 -14.76 6.89 -13.30
CA HIS A 279 -14.98 8.33 -13.27
C HIS A 279 -14.10 9.01 -14.32
N GLN A 280 -14.70 9.81 -15.19
CA GLN A 280 -13.99 10.51 -16.25
C GLN A 280 -13.74 11.96 -15.84
N VAL A 281 -12.47 12.39 -15.89
CA VAL A 281 -12.03 13.74 -15.61
C VAL A 281 -11.56 14.40 -16.90
N PRO A 282 -12.20 15.49 -17.36
CA PRO A 282 -11.85 16.13 -18.59
C PRO A 282 -10.49 16.82 -18.53
N HIS A 283 -9.81 16.90 -19.67
CA HIS A 283 -8.65 17.77 -19.82
C HIS A 283 -9.10 19.22 -19.88
N LEU A 284 -8.60 20.06 -18.97
CA LEU A 284 -9.01 21.48 -18.90
C LEU A 284 -8.38 22.37 -19.96
N GLY A 285 -7.44 21.83 -20.77
CA GLY A 285 -6.67 22.62 -21.74
C GLY A 285 -5.41 23.24 -21.13
N HIS A 286 -5.24 23.17 -19.82
CA HIS A 286 -4.08 23.63 -19.05
C HIS A 286 -3.87 22.76 -17.82
N ASP A 287 -2.72 22.90 -17.17
CA ASP A 287 -2.45 22.22 -15.89
C ASP A 287 -3.23 22.90 -14.77
N PRO A 288 -4.04 22.16 -14.00
CA PRO A 288 -4.85 22.72 -12.91
C PRO A 288 -4.00 23.31 -11.79
N ARG A 289 -4.35 24.51 -11.34
CA ARG A 289 -3.69 25.21 -10.23
C ARG A 289 -4.70 25.96 -9.39
N GLY A 290 -4.59 25.79 -8.07
CA GLY A 290 -5.51 26.42 -7.12
C GLY A 290 -6.87 25.74 -7.01
N THR A 291 -7.63 26.16 -6.02
CA THR A 291 -8.89 25.49 -5.64
C THR A 291 -9.99 25.57 -6.69
N ASP A 292 -9.97 26.57 -7.57
CA ASP A 292 -11.02 26.72 -8.59
C ASP A 292 -10.81 25.73 -9.75
N ASP A 293 -9.59 25.57 -10.24
CA ASP A 293 -9.29 24.56 -11.26
C ASP A 293 -9.48 23.14 -10.72
N LEU A 294 -9.07 22.90 -9.46
CA LEU A 294 -9.30 21.60 -8.81
C LEU A 294 -10.80 21.27 -8.70
N ALA A 295 -11.64 22.26 -8.41
CA ALA A 295 -13.09 22.08 -8.38
C ALA A 295 -13.68 21.78 -9.77
N ALA A 296 -13.12 22.39 -10.82
CA ALA A 296 -13.55 22.14 -12.20
C ALA A 296 -13.30 20.67 -12.64
N LEU A 297 -12.35 19.97 -12.03
CA LEU A 297 -12.08 18.55 -12.28
C LEU A 297 -13.22 17.63 -11.80
N ARG A 298 -14.10 18.10 -10.90
CA ARG A 298 -15.24 17.33 -10.38
C ARG A 298 -14.82 15.95 -9.89
N ALA A 299 -13.75 15.88 -9.07
CA ALA A 299 -13.25 14.61 -8.54
C ALA A 299 -14.38 13.80 -7.87
N PRO A 300 -14.37 12.45 -7.99
CA PRO A 300 -15.45 11.63 -7.48
C PRO A 300 -15.56 11.75 -5.95
N ALA A 301 -16.78 11.79 -5.47
CA ALA A 301 -17.06 11.79 -4.04
C ALA A 301 -16.52 10.52 -3.36
N VAL A 302 -16.43 10.59 -2.04
CA VAL A 302 -16.02 9.44 -1.23
C VAL A 302 -17.17 8.46 -1.12
N ASN A 303 -17.06 7.32 -1.78
CA ASN A 303 -18.11 6.29 -1.76
C ASN A 303 -18.27 5.69 -0.35
N ALA A 304 -19.44 5.10 -0.10
CA ALA A 304 -19.69 4.35 1.14
C ALA A 304 -18.72 3.17 1.27
N ALA A 305 -18.60 2.63 2.50
CA ALA A 305 -17.74 1.49 2.80
C ALA A 305 -17.93 0.36 1.78
N THR A 306 -16.83 -0.15 1.27
CA THR A 306 -16.80 -1.27 0.32
C THR A 306 -16.77 -2.60 1.07
N THR A 307 -17.24 -3.67 0.43
CA THR A 307 -17.16 -5.04 0.99
C THR A 307 -15.70 -5.48 1.11
N PRO A 308 -15.29 -6.12 2.21
CA PRO A 308 -13.96 -6.69 2.34
C PRO A 308 -13.64 -7.66 1.20
N ILE A 309 -12.40 -7.67 0.73
CA ILE A 309 -11.92 -8.72 -0.18
C ILE A 309 -11.70 -9.98 0.67
N GLU A 310 -12.54 -10.97 0.45
CA GLU A 310 -12.40 -12.26 1.11
C GLU A 310 -11.67 -13.25 0.20
N TRP A 311 -10.87 -14.10 0.81
CA TRP A 311 -10.22 -15.24 0.18
C TRP A 311 -10.80 -16.52 0.78
N PRO A 312 -12.01 -16.93 0.36
CA PRO A 312 -12.70 -18.05 0.96
C PRO A 312 -12.04 -19.39 0.65
N VAL A 313 -12.20 -20.31 1.57
CA VAL A 313 -11.89 -21.73 1.35
C VAL A 313 -13.21 -22.48 1.26
N THR A 314 -13.46 -23.14 0.13
CA THR A 314 -14.63 -24.01 -0.07
C THR A 314 -14.26 -25.47 0.20
N ASP A 315 -15.17 -26.19 0.82
CA ASP A 315 -15.01 -27.58 1.17
C ASP A 315 -15.65 -28.48 0.09
N HIS A 316 -14.82 -29.25 -0.60
CA HIS A 316 -15.22 -30.27 -1.57
C HIS A 316 -14.65 -31.65 -1.18
N LEU A 317 -14.41 -31.88 0.13
CA LEU A 317 -13.81 -33.13 0.61
C LEU A 317 -14.72 -34.34 0.34
N ALA A 318 -16.04 -34.14 0.42
CA ALA A 318 -17.00 -35.23 0.19
C ALA A 318 -17.10 -35.62 -1.30
N ASP A 319 -16.95 -34.68 -2.22
CA ASP A 319 -17.15 -34.91 -3.64
C ASP A 319 -15.85 -35.18 -4.39
N ASP A 320 -14.86 -34.31 -4.19
CA ASP A 320 -13.60 -34.31 -4.94
C ASP A 320 -12.37 -34.63 -4.07
N GLY A 321 -12.55 -34.79 -2.77
CA GLY A 321 -11.44 -35.03 -1.81
C GLY A 321 -10.52 -33.85 -1.62
N VAL A 322 -10.95 -32.60 -1.88
CA VAL A 322 -10.12 -31.41 -1.82
C VAL A 322 -10.82 -30.23 -1.13
N LEU A 323 -10.00 -29.36 -0.56
CA LEU A 323 -10.38 -27.97 -0.21
C LEU A 323 -9.91 -27.05 -1.34
N VAL A 324 -10.70 -26.03 -1.68
CA VAL A 324 -10.32 -25.05 -2.72
C VAL A 324 -10.22 -23.66 -2.10
N TRP A 325 -9.04 -23.06 -2.23
CA TRP A 325 -8.79 -21.69 -1.80
C TRP A 325 -8.96 -20.74 -2.98
N HIS A 326 -9.85 -19.76 -2.84
CA HIS A 326 -10.20 -18.79 -3.87
C HIS A 326 -9.48 -17.47 -3.61
N ILE A 327 -8.65 -17.02 -4.54
CA ILE A 327 -7.90 -15.77 -4.47
C ILE A 327 -8.28 -14.91 -5.67
N PRO A 328 -9.07 -13.84 -5.48
CA PRO A 328 -9.39 -12.91 -6.56
C PRO A 328 -8.13 -12.21 -7.08
N LEU A 329 -7.84 -12.34 -8.37
CA LEU A 329 -6.71 -11.74 -9.08
C LEU A 329 -7.16 -11.17 -10.42
N PRO A 330 -8.06 -10.15 -10.43
CA PRO A 330 -8.54 -9.56 -11.67
C PRO A 330 -7.37 -9.00 -12.49
N GLY A 331 -7.37 -9.27 -13.78
CA GLY A 331 -6.32 -8.86 -14.70
C GLY A 331 -5.05 -9.70 -14.68
N ALA A 332 -4.95 -10.73 -13.82
CA ALA A 332 -3.81 -11.64 -13.81
C ALA A 332 -3.72 -12.46 -15.10
N ILE A 333 -2.50 -12.72 -15.55
CA ILE A 333 -2.17 -13.55 -16.70
C ILE A 333 -1.53 -14.84 -16.19
N ARG A 334 -1.93 -15.98 -16.78
CA ARG A 334 -1.45 -17.29 -16.32
C ARG A 334 0.08 -17.42 -16.40
N ASP A 335 0.67 -16.92 -17.46
CA ASP A 335 2.11 -17.07 -17.71
C ASP A 335 2.96 -16.19 -16.76
N ASP A 336 2.36 -15.19 -16.14
CA ASP A 336 2.99 -14.30 -15.14
C ASP A 336 2.84 -14.83 -13.70
N LEU A 337 2.19 -16.00 -13.52
CA LEU A 337 1.81 -16.50 -12.20
C LEU A 337 2.73 -17.64 -11.77
N ASP A 338 3.39 -17.47 -10.60
CA ASP A 338 4.18 -18.48 -9.94
C ASP A 338 3.69 -18.72 -8.51
N LEU A 339 3.66 -19.98 -8.11
CA LEU A 339 3.10 -20.43 -6.84
C LEU A 339 4.05 -21.43 -6.16
N VAL A 340 4.56 -21.08 -5.00
CA VAL A 340 5.44 -21.95 -4.21
C VAL A 340 4.97 -22.07 -2.78
N ARG A 341 4.72 -23.28 -2.30
CA ARG A 341 4.47 -23.52 -0.88
C ARG A 341 5.79 -23.70 -0.11
N ARG A 342 5.88 -23.06 1.05
CA ARG A 342 7.00 -23.17 1.99
C ARG A 342 6.47 -23.35 3.42
N GLY A 343 6.35 -24.61 3.85
CA GLY A 343 5.74 -24.93 5.16
C GLY A 343 4.29 -24.45 5.22
N ASP A 344 4.00 -23.56 6.18
CA ASP A 344 2.67 -22.96 6.40
C ASP A 344 2.44 -21.67 5.61
N ASP A 345 3.37 -21.30 4.72
CA ASP A 345 3.26 -20.11 3.88
C ASP A 345 3.13 -20.49 2.40
N LEU A 346 2.34 -19.67 1.69
CA LEU A 346 2.24 -19.68 0.24
C LEU A 346 2.95 -18.46 -0.31
N VAL A 347 3.93 -18.65 -1.18
CA VAL A 347 4.58 -17.58 -1.94
C VAL A 347 3.87 -17.46 -3.26
N LEU A 348 3.20 -16.35 -3.49
CA LEU A 348 2.46 -16.05 -4.71
C LEU A 348 3.14 -14.90 -5.44
N THR A 349 3.54 -15.14 -6.69
CA THR A 349 4.09 -14.13 -7.60
C THR A 349 3.12 -13.92 -8.75
N VAL A 350 2.82 -12.67 -9.08
CA VAL A 350 1.96 -12.29 -10.22
C VAL A 350 2.62 -11.11 -10.93
N GLY A 351 3.24 -11.37 -12.07
CA GLY A 351 4.06 -10.39 -12.78
C GLY A 351 5.16 -9.82 -11.86
N PRO A 352 5.25 -8.49 -11.69
CA PRO A 352 6.27 -7.87 -10.85
C PRO A 352 5.97 -7.94 -9.34
N PHE A 353 4.80 -8.44 -8.95
CA PHE A 353 4.35 -8.43 -7.56
C PHE A 353 4.52 -9.79 -6.90
N ARG A 354 4.98 -9.77 -5.65
CA ARG A 354 5.14 -10.97 -4.83
C ARG A 354 4.51 -10.75 -3.46
N ARG A 355 3.79 -11.76 -2.97
CA ARG A 355 3.24 -11.79 -1.62
C ARG A 355 3.48 -13.16 -0.98
N ILE A 356 3.82 -13.15 0.31
CA ILE A 356 3.86 -14.36 1.13
C ILE A 356 2.65 -14.32 2.04
N VAL A 357 1.82 -15.33 1.92
CA VAL A 357 0.52 -15.43 2.61
C VAL A 357 0.53 -16.66 3.51
N PRO A 358 0.21 -16.51 4.81
CA PRO A 358 0.04 -17.68 5.68
C PRO A 358 -1.18 -18.49 5.23
N LEU A 359 -1.01 -19.81 5.18
CA LEU A 359 -2.11 -20.71 4.88
C LEU A 359 -3.18 -20.66 5.99
N PRO A 360 -4.46 -20.61 5.64
CA PRO A 360 -5.55 -20.88 6.56
C PRO A 360 -5.32 -22.17 7.34
N SER A 361 -5.77 -22.24 8.58
CA SER A 361 -5.47 -23.37 9.50
C SER A 361 -5.82 -24.75 8.92
N ALA A 362 -6.95 -24.83 8.21
CA ALA A 362 -7.37 -26.07 7.54
C ALA A 362 -6.37 -26.53 6.46
N LEU A 363 -5.81 -25.58 5.69
CA LEU A 363 -4.93 -25.88 4.57
C LEU A 363 -3.49 -26.24 4.99
N ARG A 364 -3.09 -25.96 6.23
CA ARG A 364 -1.76 -26.34 6.76
C ARG A 364 -1.56 -27.84 6.81
N ARG A 365 -2.67 -28.60 6.99
CA ARG A 365 -2.69 -30.07 7.03
C ARG A 365 -2.96 -30.72 5.68
N CYS A 366 -2.82 -29.96 4.59
CA CYS A 366 -3.07 -30.42 3.23
C CYS A 366 -1.83 -30.25 2.37
N THR A 367 -1.74 -30.96 1.27
CA THR A 367 -0.77 -30.75 0.19
C THR A 367 -1.43 -30.04 -0.97
N VAL A 368 -0.66 -29.29 -1.78
CA VAL A 368 -1.17 -28.62 -2.98
C VAL A 368 -1.40 -29.69 -4.07
N ALA A 369 -2.65 -29.89 -4.47
CA ALA A 369 -3.04 -30.84 -5.53
C ALA A 369 -3.08 -30.18 -6.92
N GLY A 370 -3.11 -28.86 -7.00
CA GLY A 370 -3.11 -28.13 -8.26
C GLY A 370 -3.57 -26.69 -8.11
N ALA A 371 -3.36 -25.88 -9.14
CA ALA A 371 -3.83 -24.50 -9.20
C ALA A 371 -4.32 -24.17 -10.61
N ALA A 372 -5.34 -23.31 -10.72
CA ALA A 372 -5.87 -22.83 -11.98
C ALA A 372 -6.31 -21.36 -11.86
N LEU A 373 -5.95 -20.55 -12.85
CA LEU A 373 -6.47 -19.19 -13.00
C LEU A 373 -7.66 -19.24 -13.98
N ARG A 374 -8.84 -18.82 -13.53
CA ARG A 374 -10.06 -18.76 -14.35
C ARG A 374 -10.82 -17.48 -14.01
N GLU A 375 -11.18 -16.72 -15.03
CA GLU A 375 -12.03 -15.51 -14.89
C GLU A 375 -11.52 -14.50 -13.83
N GLY A 376 -10.19 -14.31 -13.78
CA GLY A 376 -9.57 -13.41 -12.78
C GLY A 376 -9.55 -13.95 -11.35
N GLU A 377 -9.77 -15.24 -11.15
CA GLU A 377 -9.69 -15.91 -9.85
C GLU A 377 -8.67 -17.06 -9.90
N LEU A 378 -7.72 -17.04 -8.97
CA LEU A 378 -6.81 -18.15 -8.74
C LEU A 378 -7.45 -19.14 -7.76
N ARG A 379 -7.73 -20.36 -8.23
CA ARG A 379 -8.26 -21.48 -7.44
C ARG A 379 -7.14 -22.46 -7.15
N ILE A 380 -6.81 -22.62 -5.86
CA ILE A 380 -5.76 -23.54 -5.42
C ILE A 380 -6.43 -24.71 -4.72
N ARG A 381 -6.22 -25.93 -5.24
CA ARG A 381 -6.76 -27.17 -4.69
C ARG A 381 -5.77 -27.77 -3.70
N PHE A 382 -6.27 -28.15 -2.56
CA PHE A 382 -5.52 -28.77 -1.48
C PHE A 382 -6.13 -30.13 -1.14
N ALA A 383 -5.34 -31.18 -1.17
CA ALA A 383 -5.73 -32.51 -0.72
C ALA A 383 -5.23 -32.73 0.72
N PRO A 384 -6.01 -33.39 1.60
CA PRO A 384 -5.56 -33.78 2.92
C PRO A 384 -4.25 -34.54 2.88
N ASP A 385 -3.30 -34.17 3.74
CA ASP A 385 -2.06 -34.91 3.92
C ASP A 385 -2.34 -36.12 4.83
N PRO A 386 -2.14 -37.35 4.37
CA PRO A 386 -2.45 -38.55 5.17
C PRO A 386 -1.76 -38.59 6.54
N ASP A 387 -0.58 -37.96 6.66
CA ASP A 387 0.22 -37.96 7.87
C ASP A 387 -0.22 -36.87 8.88
N LEU A 388 -0.90 -35.82 8.40
CA LEU A 388 -1.27 -34.64 9.20
C LEU A 388 -2.78 -34.48 9.39
N TRP A 389 -3.59 -35.11 8.51
CA TRP A 389 -5.05 -34.98 8.57
C TRP A 389 -5.62 -35.86 9.68
N PRO A 390 -6.55 -35.34 10.51
CA PRO A 390 -7.16 -36.14 11.56
C PRO A 390 -7.90 -37.33 10.95
N GLN A 391 -7.49 -38.55 11.32
CA GLN A 391 -8.26 -39.76 10.98
C GLN A 391 -9.55 -39.75 11.78
N THR A 392 -10.68 -39.76 11.10
CA THR A 392 -11.98 -40.02 11.74
C THR A 392 -11.93 -41.42 12.38
N ARG A 393 -11.97 -41.48 13.70
CA ARG A 393 -12.14 -42.75 14.44
C ARG A 393 -13.57 -43.20 14.33
#